data_95111a804e685870834ef9994401f9c4
#
_entry.id   95111a804e685870834ef9994401f9c4
#
_cell.length_a   1.000
_cell.length_b   1.000
_cell.length_c   1.000
_cell.angle_alpha   90.00
_cell.angle_beta   90.00
_cell.angle_gamma   90.00
#
_symmetry.space_group_name_H-M   'P 1'
#
loop_
_entity.id
_entity.type
_entity.pdbx_description
1 polymer ?
#
loop_
_entity_poly.entity_id
_entity_poly.type
_entity_poly.pdbx_seq_one_letter_code
_entity_poly.pdbx_strand_id
1 'polypeptide(L)'
;ADTFALERSDHGETYISMSANGSVELYYDNSKKFETTANGVEVSAGRLDVGSVSLSGGGLALADNDKVICGSGDDLQIHHTSNDNIINAQNGNLYIQRGGATSLTFDGNGDLNIPDNRLLGFGNSADLEIYHDGSNSYIRNNAGDLIVRDDTIQLKAYSTQDTYLTASNGGAVSLRYDNSTKFETTSAGAQIPAASDLRFVSGAWTGDTTKIQNHGNWLYIQGASSGIIFRGASSDRWYMEQSGHFYPSANNAYDIGTSSYRVRNIYTNDLNLSNEGSSNDVDGTWGDWTIQEGESDLF
;
A
#
# COMPACT_ATOMS: atom_id res chain seq x y z
N ALA A 1 -40.92 -69.24 -22.95
CA ALA A 1 -39.77 -68.43 -22.53
C ALA A 1 -39.71 -67.24 -23.44
N ASP A 2 -39.77 -66.08 -22.88
CA ASP A 2 -39.81 -64.78 -23.60
C ASP A 2 -38.40 -64.22 -23.77
N THR A 3 -37.41 -65.09 -23.99
CA THR A 3 -36.00 -64.71 -24.22
C THR A 3 -35.56 -65.15 -25.57
N PHE A 4 -34.94 -64.29 -26.35
CA PHE A 4 -34.25 -64.58 -27.57
C PHE A 4 -32.75 -64.39 -27.36
N ALA A 5 -31.96 -65.39 -27.81
CA ALA A 5 -30.51 -65.32 -27.78
C ALA A 5 -29.91 -65.60 -29.17
N LEU A 6 -28.88 -64.82 -29.53
CA LEU A 6 -27.99 -65.09 -30.64
C LEU A 6 -26.71 -65.68 -30.08
N GLU A 7 -26.46 -66.93 -30.43
CA GLU A 7 -25.37 -67.74 -29.89
C GLU A 7 -24.53 -68.32 -31.02
N ARG A 8 -23.33 -68.82 -30.70
CA ARG A 8 -22.52 -69.60 -31.59
C ARG A 8 -23.28 -70.96 -31.92
N SER A 9 -23.07 -71.44 -33.07
CA SER A 9 -23.83 -72.67 -33.55
C SER A 9 -23.72 -73.91 -32.65
N ASP A 10 -22.73 -74.00 -31.81
CA ASP A 10 -22.51 -75.04 -30.82
C ASP A 10 -23.02 -74.67 -29.40
N HIS A 11 -23.74 -73.53 -29.28
CA HIS A 11 -24.28 -73.02 -28.02
C HIS A 11 -23.17 -72.68 -26.95
N GLY A 12 -21.91 -72.61 -27.36
CA GLY A 12 -20.80 -72.36 -26.43
C GLY A 12 -20.55 -70.88 -26.11
N GLU A 13 -21.18 -69.97 -26.85
CA GLU A 13 -20.95 -68.52 -26.67
C GLU A 13 -22.19 -67.71 -27.03
N THR A 14 -22.63 -66.84 -26.16
CA THR A 14 -23.74 -65.93 -26.39
C THR A 14 -23.18 -64.58 -26.90
N TYR A 15 -23.74 -64.01 -27.97
CA TYR A 15 -23.42 -62.71 -28.52
C TYR A 15 -24.43 -61.68 -28.11
N ILE A 16 -25.72 -62.01 -28.16
CA ILE A 16 -26.83 -61.14 -27.81
C ILE A 16 -27.86 -61.90 -27.02
N SER A 17 -28.37 -61.36 -25.92
CA SER A 17 -29.53 -61.84 -25.21
C SER A 17 -30.59 -60.76 -25.12
N MET A 18 -31.86 -61.12 -25.35
CA MET A 18 -32.99 -60.16 -25.23
C MET A 18 -34.09 -60.83 -24.45
N SER A 19 -34.63 -60.17 -23.46
CA SER A 19 -35.74 -60.63 -22.66
C SER A 19 -36.97 -59.76 -22.83
N ALA A 20 -38.14 -60.30 -23.00
CA ALA A 20 -39.38 -59.54 -23.03
C ALA A 20 -39.53 -58.79 -21.69
N ASN A 21 -39.74 -57.43 -21.74
CA ASN A 21 -39.80 -56.59 -20.59
C ASN A 21 -38.49 -56.54 -19.71
N GLY A 22 -37.38 -57.07 -20.27
CA GLY A 22 -36.05 -57.08 -19.64
C GLY A 22 -35.03 -56.38 -20.47
N SER A 23 -33.74 -56.66 -20.22
CA SER A 23 -32.63 -56.09 -20.93
C SER A 23 -32.42 -56.63 -22.34
N VAL A 24 -31.79 -55.82 -23.20
CA VAL A 24 -31.00 -56.25 -24.34
C VAL A 24 -29.56 -56.23 -23.94
N GLU A 25 -28.88 -57.37 -24.04
CA GLU A 25 -27.51 -57.56 -23.56
C GLU A 25 -26.59 -57.95 -24.72
N LEU A 26 -25.41 -57.35 -24.77
CA LEU A 26 -24.35 -57.66 -25.73
C LEU A 26 -23.17 -58.27 -24.99
N TYR A 27 -22.62 -59.35 -25.55
CA TYR A 27 -21.55 -60.11 -24.94
C TYR A 27 -20.30 -60.16 -25.83
N TYR A 28 -19.15 -60.24 -25.21
CA TYR A 28 -17.87 -60.54 -25.80
C TYR A 28 -17.21 -61.63 -24.95
N ASP A 29 -16.91 -62.81 -25.54
CA ASP A 29 -16.32 -63.95 -24.87
C ASP A 29 -17.12 -64.34 -23.60
N ASN A 30 -18.43 -64.55 -23.76
CA ASN A 30 -19.41 -64.80 -22.70
C ASN A 30 -19.46 -63.82 -21.55
N SER A 31 -18.77 -62.72 -21.67
CA SER A 31 -18.81 -61.62 -20.69
C SER A 31 -19.70 -60.48 -21.20
N LYS A 32 -20.74 -60.12 -20.43
CA LYS A 32 -21.62 -58.98 -20.75
C LYS A 32 -20.83 -57.72 -20.81
N LYS A 33 -21.00 -56.96 -21.89
CA LYS A 33 -20.30 -55.66 -22.10
C LYS A 33 -21.24 -54.49 -22.14
N PHE A 34 -22.49 -54.68 -22.55
CA PHE A 34 -23.48 -53.61 -22.70
C PHE A 34 -24.88 -54.18 -22.43
N GLU A 35 -25.70 -53.39 -21.75
CA GLU A 35 -27.11 -53.74 -21.57
C GLU A 35 -28.01 -52.50 -21.52
N THR A 36 -29.31 -52.71 -21.90
CA THR A 36 -30.36 -51.74 -21.64
C THR A 36 -30.96 -51.98 -20.27
N THR A 37 -31.22 -50.91 -19.51
CA THR A 37 -31.84 -50.95 -18.20
C THR A 37 -33.13 -50.08 -18.18
N ALA A 38 -33.90 -50.13 -17.11
CA ALA A 38 -35.08 -49.27 -16.96
C ALA A 38 -34.74 -47.77 -16.99
N ASN A 39 -33.51 -47.41 -16.67
CA ASN A 39 -33.05 -46.01 -16.57
C ASN A 39 -32.13 -45.57 -17.73
N GLY A 40 -31.81 -46.48 -18.68
CA GLY A 40 -30.90 -46.14 -19.78
C GLY A 40 -30.09 -47.35 -20.26
N VAL A 41 -28.80 -47.16 -20.45
CA VAL A 41 -27.85 -48.19 -20.88
C VAL A 41 -26.69 -48.28 -19.91
N GLU A 42 -26.17 -49.49 -19.72
CA GLU A 42 -25.00 -49.75 -18.88
C GLU A 42 -23.89 -50.40 -19.72
N VAL A 43 -22.66 -49.96 -19.51
CA VAL A 43 -21.43 -50.59 -20.01
C VAL A 43 -20.79 -51.32 -18.83
N SER A 44 -20.95 -52.66 -18.82
CA SER A 44 -20.48 -53.51 -17.73
C SER A 44 -19.01 -53.90 -17.94
N ALA A 45 -18.19 -53.74 -16.91
CA ALA A 45 -16.79 -54.19 -16.86
C ALA A 45 -15.93 -53.71 -18.07
N GLY A 46 -15.90 -52.42 -18.34
CA GLY A 46 -15.10 -51.88 -19.43
C GLY A 46 -15.20 -50.37 -19.54
N ARG A 47 -14.72 -49.84 -20.65
CA ARG A 47 -14.87 -48.42 -20.99
C ARG A 47 -15.72 -48.22 -22.22
N LEU A 48 -16.46 -47.14 -22.29
CA LEU A 48 -17.12 -46.71 -23.51
C LEU A 48 -16.08 -45.86 -24.31
N ASP A 49 -15.59 -46.43 -25.42
CA ASP A 49 -14.64 -45.74 -26.31
C ASP A 49 -15.42 -45.07 -27.44
N VAL A 50 -15.50 -43.77 -27.39
CA VAL A 50 -16.21 -42.93 -28.37
C VAL A 50 -15.29 -41.85 -28.92
N GLY A 51 -15.36 -41.55 -30.19
CA GLY A 51 -14.55 -40.51 -30.82
C GLY A 51 -14.88 -39.12 -30.29
N SER A 52 -16.13 -38.87 -29.90
CA SER A 52 -16.59 -37.71 -29.18
C SER A 52 -17.81 -38.02 -28.33
N VAL A 53 -17.90 -37.47 -27.13
CA VAL A 53 -19.08 -37.54 -26.26
C VAL A 53 -19.88 -36.28 -26.40
N SER A 54 -21.12 -36.36 -26.85
CA SER A 54 -22.08 -35.27 -26.83
C SER A 54 -23.22 -35.62 -25.89
N LEU A 55 -23.40 -34.85 -24.84
CA LEU A 55 -24.49 -34.98 -23.86
C LEU A 55 -25.49 -33.85 -24.11
N SER A 56 -26.72 -34.21 -24.47
CA SER A 56 -27.80 -33.24 -24.69
C SER A 56 -28.85 -33.39 -23.59
N GLY A 57 -29.17 -32.26 -22.93
CA GLY A 57 -30.34 -32.16 -22.07
C GLY A 57 -30.13 -32.41 -20.57
N GLY A 58 -29.01 -33.02 -20.12
CA GLY A 58 -28.87 -33.36 -18.69
C GLY A 58 -27.47 -33.25 -18.11
N GLY A 59 -26.45 -33.12 -18.97
CA GLY A 59 -25.06 -33.10 -18.50
C GLY A 59 -24.51 -34.47 -18.07
N LEU A 60 -23.32 -34.51 -17.54
CA LEU A 60 -22.67 -35.65 -16.91
C LEU A 60 -22.89 -35.57 -15.41
N ALA A 61 -23.68 -36.46 -14.83
CA ALA A 61 -23.85 -36.62 -13.40
C ALA A 61 -22.86 -37.66 -12.86
N LEU A 62 -22.04 -37.28 -11.91
CA LEU A 62 -21.09 -38.13 -11.21
C LEU A 62 -21.47 -38.16 -9.73
N ALA A 63 -21.34 -39.33 -9.09
CA ALA A 63 -21.53 -39.44 -7.65
C ALA A 63 -20.31 -38.82 -6.89
N ASP A 64 -20.45 -38.67 -5.57
CA ASP A 64 -19.34 -38.26 -4.72
C ASP A 64 -18.14 -39.18 -4.91
N ASN A 65 -16.95 -38.59 -5.01
CA ASN A 65 -15.67 -39.24 -5.27
C ASN A 65 -15.49 -39.84 -6.68
N ASP A 66 -16.51 -39.83 -7.54
CA ASP A 66 -16.31 -40.11 -8.96
C ASP A 66 -15.59 -38.91 -9.63
N LYS A 67 -14.72 -39.22 -10.59
CA LYS A 67 -13.79 -38.23 -11.16
C LYS A 67 -13.92 -38.11 -12.68
N VAL A 68 -13.83 -36.87 -13.16
CA VAL A 68 -13.37 -36.61 -14.52
C VAL A 68 -11.84 -36.61 -14.49
N ILE A 69 -11.23 -37.51 -15.24
CA ILE A 69 -9.78 -37.75 -15.26
C ILE A 69 -9.24 -37.41 -16.64
N CYS A 70 -8.16 -36.65 -16.70
CA CYS A 70 -7.42 -36.33 -17.91
C CYS A 70 -5.95 -36.71 -17.72
N GLY A 71 -5.33 -37.32 -18.75
CA GLY A 71 -3.95 -37.79 -18.72
C GLY A 71 -3.83 -39.26 -18.32
N SER A 72 -2.77 -39.93 -18.79
CA SER A 72 -2.54 -41.38 -18.58
C SER A 72 -2.11 -41.73 -17.15
N GLY A 73 -1.68 -40.72 -16.36
CA GLY A 73 -1.28 -40.83 -14.96
C GLY A 73 -2.27 -40.17 -14.00
N ASP A 74 -3.54 -40.01 -14.41
CA ASP A 74 -4.59 -39.33 -13.64
C ASP A 74 -4.17 -37.85 -13.32
N ASP A 75 -3.50 -37.19 -14.26
CA ASP A 75 -2.76 -35.94 -14.06
C ASP A 75 -3.66 -34.77 -13.67
N LEU A 76 -4.87 -34.68 -14.24
CA LEU A 76 -5.90 -33.72 -13.85
C LEU A 76 -7.18 -34.45 -13.44
N GLN A 77 -7.70 -34.13 -12.27
CA GLN A 77 -8.92 -34.68 -11.72
C GLN A 77 -9.90 -33.58 -11.35
N ILE A 78 -11.18 -33.74 -11.73
CA ILE A 78 -12.29 -32.90 -11.29
C ILE A 78 -13.32 -33.77 -10.62
N HIS A 79 -13.64 -33.53 -9.37
CA HIS A 79 -14.59 -34.32 -8.60
C HIS A 79 -15.21 -33.54 -7.45
N HIS A 80 -16.28 -34.11 -6.88
CA HIS A 80 -16.86 -33.67 -5.61
C HIS A 80 -16.59 -34.75 -4.55
N THR A 81 -16.22 -34.30 -3.35
CA THR A 81 -16.24 -35.14 -2.14
C THR A 81 -17.58 -34.93 -1.44
N SER A 82 -17.80 -35.56 -0.29
CA SER A 82 -19.01 -35.28 0.51
C SER A 82 -19.23 -33.80 0.87
N ASN A 83 -18.21 -32.95 0.79
CA ASN A 83 -18.27 -31.56 1.20
C ASN A 83 -17.66 -30.57 0.21
N ASP A 84 -16.68 -30.99 -0.62
CA ASP A 84 -15.83 -30.05 -1.38
C ASP A 84 -15.85 -30.37 -2.88
N ASN A 85 -15.79 -29.32 -3.70
CA ASN A 85 -15.56 -29.36 -5.13
C ASN A 85 -14.06 -29.19 -5.40
N ILE A 86 -13.44 -30.15 -6.09
CA ILE A 86 -12.00 -30.23 -6.26
C ILE A 86 -11.62 -30.21 -7.73
N ILE A 87 -10.66 -29.34 -8.10
CA ILE A 87 -9.89 -29.45 -9.35
C ILE A 87 -8.44 -29.69 -8.89
N ASN A 88 -7.93 -30.88 -9.17
CA ASN A 88 -6.63 -31.33 -8.67
C ASN A 88 -5.71 -31.70 -9.83
N ALA A 89 -4.62 -30.92 -9.97
CA ALA A 89 -3.48 -31.29 -10.82
C ALA A 89 -2.50 -32.11 -9.99
N GLN A 90 -2.40 -33.42 -10.29
CA GLN A 90 -1.51 -34.34 -9.57
C GLN A 90 -0.06 -34.15 -9.93
N ASN A 91 0.22 -33.72 -11.17
CA ASN A 91 1.56 -33.50 -11.70
C ASN A 91 1.61 -32.19 -12.47
N GLY A 92 2.71 -31.44 -12.31
CA GLY A 92 2.93 -30.18 -13.02
C GLY A 92 2.07 -29.03 -12.52
N ASN A 93 1.87 -28.06 -13.37
CA ASN A 93 1.12 -26.84 -13.07
C ASN A 93 -0.31 -26.91 -13.60
N LEU A 94 -1.24 -26.29 -12.88
CA LEU A 94 -2.58 -26.03 -13.42
C LEU A 94 -2.60 -24.64 -14.05
N TYR A 95 -2.78 -24.57 -15.39
CA TYR A 95 -2.89 -23.33 -16.13
C TYR A 95 -4.34 -22.98 -16.43
N ILE A 96 -4.73 -21.74 -16.14
CA ILE A 96 -5.98 -21.16 -16.64
C ILE A 96 -5.61 -20.24 -17.80
N GLN A 97 -6.09 -20.57 -19.01
CA GLN A 97 -5.71 -19.91 -20.27
C GLN A 97 -6.92 -19.33 -20.99
N ARG A 98 -6.69 -18.26 -21.73
CA ARG A 98 -7.64 -17.69 -22.70
C ARG A 98 -6.95 -17.52 -24.04
N GLY A 99 -7.46 -18.19 -25.09
CA GLY A 99 -6.87 -18.14 -26.43
C GLY A 99 -5.41 -18.60 -26.48
N GLY A 100 -5.04 -19.61 -25.67
CA GLY A 100 -3.67 -20.13 -25.57
C GLY A 100 -2.71 -19.32 -24.70
N ALA A 101 -3.10 -18.11 -24.24
CA ALA A 101 -2.29 -17.31 -23.35
C ALA A 101 -2.63 -17.59 -21.87
N THR A 102 -1.64 -17.84 -21.05
CA THR A 102 -1.82 -18.07 -19.61
C THR A 102 -2.29 -16.78 -18.92
N SER A 103 -3.35 -16.90 -18.16
CA SER A 103 -3.89 -15.84 -17.30
C SER A 103 -3.55 -16.08 -15.84
N LEU A 104 -3.45 -17.34 -15.43
CA LEU A 104 -3.25 -17.78 -14.06
C LEU A 104 -2.56 -19.12 -14.04
N THR A 105 -1.64 -19.34 -13.10
CA THR A 105 -0.97 -20.61 -12.86
C THR A 105 -1.02 -20.95 -11.38
N PHE A 106 -1.46 -22.18 -11.06
CA PHE A 106 -1.11 -22.82 -9.79
C PHE A 106 0.10 -23.70 -10.07
N ASP A 107 1.26 -23.36 -9.50
CA ASP A 107 2.49 -24.10 -9.75
C ASP A 107 2.61 -25.35 -8.86
N GLY A 108 3.67 -26.16 -9.11
CA GLY A 108 3.88 -27.39 -8.36
C GLY A 108 4.17 -27.20 -6.86
N ASN A 109 4.43 -25.99 -6.40
CA ASN A 109 4.60 -25.63 -4.99
C ASN A 109 3.27 -25.19 -4.33
N GLY A 110 2.22 -25.02 -5.13
CA GLY A 110 0.92 -24.53 -4.69
C GLY A 110 0.82 -23.00 -4.72
N ASP A 111 1.80 -22.29 -5.29
CA ASP A 111 1.78 -20.84 -5.41
C ASP A 111 0.86 -20.42 -6.58
N LEU A 112 0.15 -19.30 -6.35
CA LEU A 112 -0.68 -18.66 -7.36
C LEU A 112 0.14 -17.60 -8.09
N ASN A 113 0.44 -17.84 -9.37
CA ASN A 113 1.22 -16.94 -10.21
C ASN A 113 0.36 -16.27 -11.27
N ILE A 114 0.41 -14.95 -11.33
CA ILE A 114 -0.16 -14.11 -12.38
C ILE A 114 1.01 -13.60 -13.23
N PRO A 115 1.07 -13.90 -14.53
CA PRO A 115 2.17 -13.47 -15.38
C PRO A 115 2.28 -11.96 -15.50
N ASP A 116 3.47 -11.48 -15.90
CA ASP A 116 3.73 -10.06 -16.19
C ASP A 116 2.68 -9.49 -17.16
N ASN A 117 2.32 -8.24 -16.93
CA ASN A 117 1.31 -7.53 -17.70
C ASN A 117 -0.10 -8.14 -17.62
N ARG A 118 -0.33 -9.03 -16.63
CA ARG A 118 -1.65 -9.46 -16.22
C ARG A 118 -1.97 -8.86 -14.87
N LEU A 119 -3.23 -8.54 -14.64
CA LEU A 119 -3.67 -7.90 -13.41
C LEU A 119 -4.64 -8.79 -12.63
N LEU A 120 -4.57 -8.68 -11.32
CA LEU A 120 -5.62 -9.08 -10.39
C LEU A 120 -6.50 -7.85 -10.17
N GLY A 121 -7.69 -7.84 -10.76
CA GLY A 121 -8.63 -6.72 -10.70
C GLY A 121 -9.73 -6.95 -9.68
N PHE A 122 -10.10 -5.92 -8.95
CA PHE A 122 -11.22 -5.90 -8.03
C PHE A 122 -12.18 -4.77 -8.42
N GLY A 123 -13.49 -5.01 -8.25
CA GLY A 123 -14.54 -4.11 -8.71
C GLY A 123 -14.96 -4.39 -10.16
N ASN A 124 -16.11 -3.85 -10.58
CA ASN A 124 -16.69 -4.15 -11.90
C ASN A 124 -15.85 -3.66 -13.08
N SER A 125 -15.04 -2.63 -12.86
CA SER A 125 -14.19 -1.99 -13.88
C SER A 125 -12.69 -2.08 -13.53
N ALA A 126 -12.28 -3.08 -12.72
CA ALA A 126 -10.94 -3.17 -12.16
C ALA A 126 -10.56 -1.88 -11.40
N ASP A 127 -11.41 -1.50 -10.43
CA ASP A 127 -11.23 -0.27 -9.65
C ASP A 127 -9.97 -0.31 -8.79
N LEU A 128 -9.58 -1.49 -8.29
CA LEU A 128 -8.27 -1.78 -7.70
C LEU A 128 -7.55 -2.83 -8.54
N GLU A 129 -6.31 -2.59 -8.86
CA GLU A 129 -5.43 -3.49 -9.63
C GLU A 129 -4.14 -3.80 -8.87
N ILE A 130 -3.73 -5.07 -8.90
CA ILE A 130 -2.42 -5.52 -8.43
C ILE A 130 -1.75 -6.26 -9.58
N TYR A 131 -0.56 -5.83 -9.98
CA TYR A 131 0.16 -6.44 -11.11
C TYR A 131 1.65 -6.15 -11.09
N HIS A 132 2.41 -6.90 -11.92
CA HIS A 132 3.81 -6.64 -12.26
C HIS A 132 3.92 -6.40 -13.77
N ASP A 133 4.72 -5.39 -14.20
CA ASP A 133 4.85 -5.02 -15.62
C ASP A 133 6.11 -5.59 -16.30
N GLY A 134 6.84 -6.48 -15.60
CA GLY A 134 8.13 -7.01 -16.00
C GLY A 134 9.31 -6.25 -15.41
N SER A 135 9.06 -5.14 -14.73
CA SER A 135 10.07 -4.31 -14.08
C SER A 135 9.63 -3.86 -12.68
N ASN A 136 8.39 -3.46 -12.53
CA ASN A 136 7.84 -2.89 -11.30
C ASN A 136 6.54 -3.56 -10.88
N SER A 137 6.29 -3.57 -9.57
CA SER A 137 5.03 -4.04 -8.98
C SER A 137 4.14 -2.86 -8.60
N TYR A 138 2.84 -3.00 -8.84
CA TYR A 138 1.86 -1.94 -8.63
C TYR A 138 0.68 -2.41 -7.79
N ILE A 139 0.25 -1.54 -6.87
CA ILE A 139 -1.09 -1.52 -6.29
C ILE A 139 -1.72 -0.22 -6.77
N ARG A 140 -2.65 -0.29 -7.73
CA ARG A 140 -3.25 0.89 -8.38
C ARG A 140 -4.74 0.95 -8.09
N ASN A 141 -5.17 2.06 -7.49
CA ASN A 141 -6.58 2.36 -7.27
C ASN A 141 -7.07 3.35 -8.34
N ASN A 142 -8.09 2.97 -9.10
CA ASN A 142 -8.65 3.76 -10.21
C ASN A 142 -9.92 4.51 -9.81
N ALA A 143 -10.55 4.16 -8.68
CA ALA A 143 -11.79 4.79 -8.22
C ALA A 143 -11.85 4.81 -6.68
N GLY A 144 -12.27 5.95 -6.11
CA GLY A 144 -12.35 6.15 -4.66
C GLY A 144 -10.97 6.22 -3.99
N ASP A 145 -10.91 5.93 -2.70
CA ASP A 145 -9.70 5.96 -1.89
C ASP A 145 -9.08 4.56 -1.74
N LEU A 146 -7.76 4.47 -1.74
CA LEU A 146 -7.04 3.29 -1.28
C LEU A 146 -6.85 3.39 0.24
N ILE A 147 -7.60 2.62 1.00
CA ILE A 147 -7.54 2.60 2.46
C ILE A 147 -6.72 1.40 2.93
N VAL A 148 -5.56 1.67 3.53
CA VAL A 148 -4.74 0.66 4.21
C VAL A 148 -4.95 0.80 5.70
N ARG A 149 -5.42 -0.27 6.37
CA ARG A 149 -5.80 -0.26 7.79
C ARG A 149 -5.02 -1.33 8.55
N ASP A 150 -4.25 -0.87 9.53
CA ASP A 150 -3.55 -1.73 10.49
C ASP A 150 -3.25 -0.90 11.75
N ASP A 151 -2.97 -1.54 12.86
CA ASP A 151 -2.47 -0.89 14.09
C ASP A 151 -1.05 -0.36 13.90
N THR A 152 -0.26 -0.97 13.03
CA THR A 152 1.08 -0.50 12.66
C THR A 152 1.37 -0.73 11.18
N ILE A 153 1.61 0.36 10.44
CA ILE A 153 2.03 0.32 9.04
C ILE A 153 3.52 0.62 8.96
N GLN A 154 4.26 -0.22 8.23
CA GLN A 154 5.70 -0.05 8.00
C GLN A 154 6.06 -0.15 6.52
N LEU A 155 6.97 0.72 6.06
CA LEU A 155 7.67 0.59 4.78
C LEU A 155 9.13 0.26 5.06
N LYS A 156 9.62 -0.84 4.49
CA LYS A 156 10.97 -1.39 4.75
C LYS A 156 11.70 -1.72 3.47
N ALA A 157 13.04 -1.69 3.54
CA ALA A 157 13.90 -2.30 2.53
C ALA A 157 13.78 -3.83 2.58
N TYR A 158 13.75 -4.46 1.41
CA TYR A 158 13.73 -5.93 1.34
C TYR A 158 15.06 -6.55 1.82
N SER A 159 16.18 -6.02 1.35
CA SER A 159 17.50 -6.63 1.58
C SER A 159 18.07 -6.40 2.99
N THR A 160 17.95 -5.17 3.52
CA THR A 160 18.54 -4.78 4.81
C THR A 160 17.53 -4.79 5.94
N GLN A 161 16.25 -4.88 5.63
CA GLN A 161 15.14 -4.72 6.58
C GLN A 161 15.08 -3.34 7.26
N ASP A 162 15.79 -2.35 6.71
CA ASP A 162 15.77 -0.99 7.20
C ASP A 162 14.37 -0.39 7.05
N THR A 163 13.93 0.29 8.09
CA THR A 163 12.63 0.93 8.11
C THR A 163 12.72 2.36 7.57
N TYR A 164 11.91 2.70 6.55
CA TYR A 164 11.79 4.05 6.01
C TYR A 164 10.70 4.85 6.72
N LEU A 165 9.55 4.19 6.98
CA LEU A 165 8.39 4.77 7.64
C LEU A 165 7.79 3.78 8.63
N THR A 166 7.36 4.29 9.77
CA THR A 166 6.47 3.60 10.70
C THR A 166 5.31 4.53 11.05
N ALA A 167 4.08 4.02 11.01
CA ALA A 167 2.91 4.70 11.55
C ALA A 167 2.23 3.75 12.54
N SER A 168 2.08 4.15 13.80
CA SER A 168 1.51 3.31 14.86
C SER A 168 0.26 3.94 15.45
N ASN A 169 -0.76 3.14 15.68
CA ASN A 169 -1.99 3.58 16.36
C ASN A 169 -1.67 4.07 17.77
N GLY A 170 -2.12 5.29 18.12
CA GLY A 170 -1.80 5.93 19.40
C GLY A 170 -0.32 6.30 19.61
N GLY A 171 0.53 6.15 18.57
CA GLY A 171 1.94 6.45 18.55
C GLY A 171 2.35 7.46 17.48
N ALA A 172 3.64 7.52 17.21
CA ALA A 172 4.21 8.41 16.22
C ALA A 172 4.09 7.89 14.79
N VAL A 173 4.00 8.82 13.83
CA VAL A 173 4.45 8.59 12.46
C VAL A 173 5.90 9.02 12.37
N SER A 174 6.80 8.08 12.08
CA SER A 174 8.25 8.32 12.03
C SER A 174 8.78 8.12 10.61
N LEU A 175 9.57 9.09 10.12
CA LEU A 175 10.35 8.98 8.88
C LEU A 175 11.83 8.76 9.25
N ARG A 176 12.47 7.81 8.57
CA ARG A 176 13.82 7.37 8.91
C ARG A 176 14.78 7.45 7.73
N TYR A 177 16.03 7.64 8.05
CA TYR A 177 17.16 7.46 7.16
C TYR A 177 18.18 6.55 7.86
N ASP A 178 18.54 5.45 7.25
CA ASP A 178 19.47 4.44 7.81
C ASP A 178 19.05 4.03 9.23
N ASN A 179 17.79 3.58 9.37
CA ASN A 179 17.10 3.21 10.62
C ASN A 179 17.02 4.32 11.69
N SER A 180 17.62 5.50 11.47
CA SER A 180 17.59 6.62 12.41
C SER A 180 16.40 7.53 12.10
N THR A 181 15.55 7.81 13.08
CA THR A 181 14.44 8.74 12.94
C THR A 181 14.96 10.15 12.64
N LYS A 182 14.43 10.81 11.61
CA LYS A 182 14.75 12.17 11.18
C LYS A 182 13.60 13.13 11.33
N PHE A 183 12.40 12.64 11.35
CA PHE A 183 11.16 13.40 11.57
C PHE A 183 10.12 12.50 12.20
N GLU A 184 9.38 13.00 13.18
CA GLU A 184 8.29 12.25 13.78
C GLU A 184 7.16 13.13 14.33
N THR A 185 5.96 12.59 14.42
CA THR A 185 4.83 13.22 15.10
C THR A 185 4.85 12.88 16.59
N THR A 186 4.40 13.81 17.42
CA THR A 186 4.26 13.65 18.87
C THR A 186 2.86 14.11 19.31
N SER A 187 2.49 13.88 20.56
CA SER A 187 1.24 14.39 21.13
C SER A 187 1.14 15.92 21.10
N ALA A 188 2.27 16.63 21.03
CA ALA A 188 2.35 18.08 21.01
C ALA A 188 2.59 18.68 19.62
N GLY A 189 2.80 17.88 18.59
CA GLY A 189 3.10 18.35 17.24
C GLY A 189 4.07 17.44 16.50
N ALA A 190 5.03 18.04 15.76
CA ALA A 190 6.07 17.33 15.04
C ALA A 190 7.45 17.77 15.53
N GLN A 191 8.42 16.86 15.50
CA GLN A 191 9.78 17.14 15.93
C GLN A 191 10.84 16.58 14.98
N ILE A 192 11.98 17.27 14.98
CA ILE A 192 13.24 16.80 14.44
C ILE A 192 14.05 16.28 15.64
N PRO A 193 14.40 14.98 15.70
CA PRO A 193 15.15 14.42 16.83
C PRO A 193 16.53 15.04 17.02
N ALA A 194 17.11 14.89 18.21
CA ALA A 194 18.45 15.34 18.53
C ALA A 194 19.50 14.86 17.51
N ALA A 195 20.50 15.68 17.24
CA ALA A 195 21.54 15.46 16.23
C ALA A 195 21.02 15.36 14.78
N SER A 196 19.86 15.95 14.50
CA SER A 196 19.31 16.14 13.16
C SER A 196 18.97 17.60 12.92
N ASP A 197 19.07 18.06 11.68
CA ASP A 197 18.82 19.44 11.26
C ASP A 197 17.57 19.52 10.39
N LEU A 198 16.84 20.66 10.52
CA LEU A 198 15.87 21.07 9.51
C LEU A 198 16.58 22.01 8.52
N ARG A 199 16.86 21.53 7.31
CA ARG A 199 17.57 22.28 6.28
C ARG A 199 16.61 22.85 5.25
N PHE A 200 16.78 24.13 4.93
CA PHE A 200 16.03 24.79 3.87
C PHE A 200 16.95 24.99 2.66
N VAL A 201 16.61 24.38 1.54
CA VAL A 201 17.32 24.59 0.27
C VAL A 201 16.73 25.80 -0.46
N SER A 202 17.58 26.53 -1.23
CA SER A 202 17.12 27.68 -2.02
C SER A 202 16.09 27.23 -3.09
N GLY A 203 15.04 28.04 -3.26
CA GLY A 203 13.96 27.79 -4.20
C GLY A 203 13.30 29.09 -4.67
N ALA A 204 12.28 28.98 -5.51
CA ALA A 204 11.49 30.13 -5.94
C ALA A 204 10.76 30.79 -4.77
N TRP A 205 10.54 32.12 -4.86
CA TRP A 205 9.75 32.85 -3.86
C TRP A 205 8.30 32.35 -3.83
N THR A 206 7.78 32.01 -2.65
CA THR A 206 6.47 31.36 -2.50
C THR A 206 5.35 32.31 -2.04
N GLY A 207 5.55 33.64 -2.19
CA GLY A 207 4.58 34.66 -1.78
C GLY A 207 4.80 35.20 -0.36
N ASP A 208 3.91 36.08 0.11
CA ASP A 208 4.07 36.90 1.32
C ASP A 208 3.24 36.34 2.49
N THR A 209 3.40 35.06 2.80
CA THR A 209 2.79 34.42 3.98
C THR A 209 3.83 34.13 5.06
N THR A 210 3.37 33.88 6.29
CA THR A 210 4.26 33.43 7.38
C THR A 210 5.04 32.18 6.96
N LYS A 211 6.38 32.25 6.98
CA LYS A 211 7.24 31.17 6.52
C LYS A 211 8.69 31.29 7.01
N ILE A 212 9.39 30.17 6.86
CA ILE A 212 10.85 30.08 6.85
C ILE A 212 11.26 29.56 5.50
N GLN A 213 12.03 30.32 4.72
CA GLN A 213 12.39 29.95 3.34
C GLN A 213 13.82 30.35 3.03
N ASN A 214 14.57 29.50 2.31
CA ASN A 214 15.81 29.89 1.66
C ASN A 214 15.50 30.35 0.22
N HIS A 215 15.88 31.59 -0.11
CA HIS A 215 15.74 32.15 -1.45
C HIS A 215 16.88 33.12 -1.73
N GLY A 216 17.49 33.07 -2.91
CA GLY A 216 18.60 33.93 -3.33
C GLY A 216 19.79 33.93 -2.35
N ASN A 217 20.11 32.77 -1.76
CA ASN A 217 21.16 32.59 -0.72
C ASN A 217 20.88 33.24 0.65
N TRP A 218 19.65 33.66 0.89
CA TRP A 218 19.21 34.19 2.17
C TRP A 218 18.20 33.28 2.84
N LEU A 219 18.29 33.13 4.16
CA LEU A 219 17.25 32.54 4.98
C LEU A 219 16.24 33.62 5.38
N TYR A 220 15.03 33.52 4.88
CA TYR A 220 13.92 34.39 5.24
C TYR A 220 13.12 33.77 6.38
N ILE A 221 12.93 34.55 7.45
CA ILE A 221 11.97 34.29 8.52
C ILE A 221 10.94 35.39 8.41
N GLN A 222 9.78 35.10 7.87
CA GLN A 222 8.73 36.08 7.60
C GLN A 222 7.57 35.89 8.58
N GLY A 223 7.22 36.91 9.31
CA GLY A 223 6.04 36.95 10.17
C GLY A 223 4.77 37.23 9.39
N ALA A 224 3.63 37.10 10.07
CA ALA A 224 2.33 37.54 9.59
C ALA A 224 2.25 39.08 9.60
N SER A 225 1.06 39.63 9.33
CA SER A 225 0.83 41.09 9.25
C SER A 225 1.24 41.90 10.49
N SER A 226 1.41 41.26 11.63
CA SER A 226 1.86 41.94 12.88
C SER A 226 3.37 41.81 13.12
N GLY A 227 4.11 40.95 12.39
CA GLY A 227 5.55 40.81 12.54
C GLY A 227 5.99 39.46 13.16
N ILE A 228 7.18 39.47 13.77
CA ILE A 228 7.82 38.31 14.42
C ILE A 228 7.98 38.61 15.91
N ILE A 229 7.70 37.61 16.75
CA ILE A 229 7.91 37.68 18.20
C ILE A 229 9.03 36.71 18.59
N PHE A 230 10.03 37.22 19.30
CA PHE A 230 11.05 36.40 19.95
C PHE A 230 10.62 36.16 21.40
N ARG A 231 10.39 34.89 21.75
CA ARG A 231 9.91 34.46 23.07
C ARG A 231 11.00 33.73 23.85
N GLY A 232 10.99 33.90 25.16
CA GLY A 232 11.75 33.09 26.10
C GLY A 232 10.80 32.47 27.12
N ALA A 233 10.78 31.13 27.26
CA ALA A 233 9.85 30.38 28.09
C ALA A 233 8.39 30.76 27.79
N SER A 234 7.66 31.34 28.73
CA SER A 234 6.25 31.71 28.60
C SER A 234 5.98 33.17 28.28
N SER A 235 7.02 34.00 28.04
CA SER A 235 6.88 35.45 27.85
C SER A 235 7.54 35.95 26.59
N ASP A 236 6.92 36.92 25.95
CA ASP A 236 7.49 37.66 24.82
C ASP A 236 8.67 38.48 25.32
N ARG A 237 9.72 38.59 24.49
CA ARG A 237 10.93 39.35 24.82
C ARG A 237 11.15 40.52 23.87
N TRP A 238 11.12 40.22 22.56
CA TRP A 238 11.38 41.20 21.51
C TRP A 238 10.36 41.03 20.39
N TYR A 239 10.00 42.17 19.79
CA TYR A 239 9.16 42.28 18.62
C TYR A 239 9.97 42.84 17.45
N MET A 240 9.73 42.23 16.26
CA MET A 240 10.08 42.83 14.97
C MET A 240 8.78 43.05 14.21
N GLU A 241 8.29 44.31 14.24
CA GLU A 241 7.04 44.69 13.58
C GLU A 241 7.20 44.77 12.06
N GLN A 242 6.07 44.70 11.34
CA GLN A 242 6.02 44.90 9.91
C GLN A 242 6.54 46.28 9.48
N SER A 243 6.42 47.31 10.33
CA SER A 243 7.01 48.64 10.14
C SER A 243 8.55 48.65 10.13
N GLY A 244 9.19 47.53 10.54
CA GLY A 244 10.65 47.40 10.65
C GLY A 244 11.23 47.75 12.02
N HIS A 245 10.40 48.14 12.98
CA HIS A 245 10.87 48.39 14.33
C HIS A 245 11.23 47.11 15.07
N PHE A 246 12.38 47.08 15.75
CA PHE A 246 12.81 46.02 16.65
C PHE A 246 12.87 46.59 18.06
N TYR A 247 12.00 46.11 18.96
CA TYR A 247 11.86 46.67 20.30
C TYR A 247 11.49 45.61 21.35
N PRO A 248 11.81 45.87 22.64
CA PRO A 248 11.49 44.98 23.74
C PRO A 248 9.98 44.94 24.02
N SER A 249 9.49 43.84 24.56
CA SER A 249 8.07 43.67 24.92
C SER A 249 7.62 44.51 26.11
N ALA A 250 8.55 45.10 26.86
CA ALA A 250 8.27 46.00 27.96
C ALA A 250 9.34 47.07 28.04
N ASN A 251 8.94 48.31 28.38
CA ASN A 251 9.86 49.41 28.52
C ASN A 251 10.89 49.14 29.64
N ASN A 252 12.17 49.44 29.35
CA ASN A 252 13.30 49.33 30.28
C ASN A 252 13.46 47.89 30.89
N ALA A 253 13.15 46.86 30.11
CA ALA A 253 13.11 45.48 30.63
C ALA A 253 14.20 44.54 30.07
N TYR A 254 14.78 44.87 28.90
CA TYR A 254 15.73 43.99 28.21
C TYR A 254 16.87 44.78 27.57
N ASP A 255 18.09 44.24 27.68
CA ASP A 255 19.31 44.81 27.16
C ASP A 255 19.71 44.26 25.81
N ILE A 256 20.45 45.04 25.01
CA ILE A 256 21.21 44.56 23.86
C ILE A 256 22.65 44.31 24.30
N GLY A 257 22.99 43.06 24.54
CA GLY A 257 24.26 42.66 25.15
C GLY A 257 24.15 42.45 26.67
N THR A 258 25.27 42.20 27.32
CA THR A 258 25.39 42.03 28.78
C THR A 258 26.71 42.63 29.26
N SER A 259 26.92 42.72 30.57
CA SER A 259 28.20 43.16 31.14
C SER A 259 29.41 42.33 30.65
N SER A 260 29.20 41.04 30.33
CA SER A 260 30.25 40.12 29.85
C SER A 260 30.26 39.95 28.33
N TYR A 261 29.13 40.19 27.63
CA TYR A 261 28.99 40.05 26.17
C TYR A 261 28.41 41.31 25.57
N ARG A 262 29.28 42.21 25.09
CA ARG A 262 28.94 43.56 24.60
C ARG A 262 28.81 43.57 23.08
N VAL A 263 27.88 44.38 22.56
CA VAL A 263 27.85 44.74 21.13
C VAL A 263 29.12 45.55 20.83
N ARG A 264 29.84 45.16 19.74
CA ARG A 264 31.10 45.81 19.37
C ARG A 264 30.91 47.24 18.87
N ASN A 265 29.97 47.44 17.96
CA ASN A 265 29.62 48.74 17.38
C ASN A 265 28.13 48.83 17.16
N ILE A 266 27.56 50.01 17.29
CA ILE A 266 26.20 50.36 16.86
C ILE A 266 26.35 51.47 15.82
N TYR A 267 25.85 51.25 14.60
CA TYR A 267 25.81 52.28 13.55
C TYR A 267 24.38 52.82 13.49
N THR A 268 24.22 54.08 13.86
CA THR A 268 22.94 54.78 13.88
C THR A 268 23.19 56.24 13.50
N ASN A 269 22.20 56.94 12.95
CA ASN A 269 22.32 58.38 12.68
C ASN A 269 22.32 59.14 13.99
N ASP A 270 21.30 58.93 14.80
CA ASP A 270 21.14 59.61 16.10
C ASP A 270 21.01 58.54 17.21
N LEU A 271 21.46 58.88 18.41
CA LEU A 271 21.25 58.08 19.60
C LEU A 271 20.36 58.88 20.58
N ASN A 272 19.10 58.42 20.71
CA ASN A 272 18.13 58.97 21.65
C ASN A 272 18.27 58.28 23.00
N LEU A 273 18.55 59.02 24.04
CA LEU A 273 18.67 58.53 25.42
C LEU A 273 17.56 59.17 26.26
N SER A 274 16.59 58.37 26.67
CA SER A 274 15.47 58.81 27.50
C SER A 274 15.21 57.84 28.63
N ASN A 275 15.16 58.31 29.85
CA ASN A 275 14.67 57.57 30.99
C ASN A 275 13.50 58.28 31.66
N GLU A 276 12.68 59.00 30.88
CA GLU A 276 11.50 59.72 31.32
C GLU A 276 10.60 58.88 32.19
N GLY A 277 10.17 59.37 33.35
CA GLY A 277 9.39 58.65 34.34
C GLY A 277 10.14 57.60 35.18
N SER A 278 11.51 57.60 35.07
CA SER A 278 12.43 56.78 35.86
C SER A 278 13.54 57.63 36.43
N SER A 279 14.59 57.04 37.02
CA SER A 279 15.79 57.75 37.50
C SER A 279 17.03 57.04 36.95
N ASN A 280 18.13 57.88 36.72
CA ASN A 280 19.43 57.35 36.39
C ASN A 280 20.23 56.99 37.64
N ASP A 281 21.24 56.15 37.50
CA ASP A 281 22.08 55.68 38.62
C ASP A 281 23.16 56.74 39.05
N VAL A 282 23.28 57.83 38.32
CA VAL A 282 24.33 58.81 38.58
C VAL A 282 23.88 59.92 39.57
N ASP A 283 22.73 60.51 39.35
CA ASP A 283 22.24 61.63 40.15
C ASP A 283 20.74 61.52 40.52
N GLY A 284 20.09 60.36 40.13
CA GLY A 284 18.70 60.09 40.47
C GLY A 284 17.70 60.94 39.68
N THR A 285 18.12 61.61 38.63
CA THR A 285 17.24 62.42 37.78
C THR A 285 16.83 61.66 36.55
N TRP A 286 15.87 62.19 35.80
CA TRP A 286 15.54 61.70 34.48
C TRP A 286 16.08 62.67 33.41
N GLY A 287 16.27 62.16 32.19
CA GLY A 287 16.67 62.95 31.02
C GLY A 287 16.04 62.41 29.74
N ASP A 288 15.99 63.30 28.76
CA ASP A 288 15.57 63.00 27.39
C ASP A 288 16.55 63.76 26.47
N TRP A 289 17.55 63.04 25.98
CA TRP A 289 18.70 63.60 25.26
C TRP A 289 18.88 62.85 23.93
N THR A 290 19.25 63.59 22.90
CA THR A 290 19.69 63.00 21.62
C THR A 290 21.17 63.39 21.45
N ILE A 291 21.97 62.36 21.11
CA ILE A 291 23.34 62.53 20.68
C ILE A 291 23.37 62.53 19.17
N GLN A 292 23.80 63.60 18.54
CA GLN A 292 23.85 63.77 17.09
C GLN A 292 25.26 64.15 16.64
N GLU A 293 25.65 63.76 15.44
CA GLU A 293 26.90 64.12 14.79
C GLU A 293 26.74 65.51 14.12
N GLY A 294 27.65 66.41 14.38
CA GLY A 294 27.88 67.63 13.60
C GLY A 294 29.04 67.42 12.62
N GLU A 295 29.36 68.46 11.83
CA GLU A 295 30.47 68.42 10.87
C GLU A 295 31.81 68.11 11.53
N SER A 296 32.00 68.63 12.75
CA SER A 296 33.25 68.52 13.52
C SER A 296 33.05 68.13 14.98
N ASP A 297 31.84 68.15 15.49
CA ASP A 297 31.52 67.95 16.92
C ASP A 297 30.36 67.00 17.13
N LEU A 298 30.30 66.42 18.33
CA LEU A 298 29.18 65.63 18.85
C LEU A 298 28.25 66.57 19.64
N PHE A 299 26.94 66.56 19.30
CA PHE A 299 25.91 67.38 19.94
C PHE A 299 24.95 66.57 20.77
#